data_41ce452527c25e0fd2f1048f6d23013c
#
_entry.id   41ce452527c25e0fd2f1048f6d23013c
#
_cell.length_a   1.000
_cell.length_b   1.000
_cell.length_c   1.000
_cell.angle_alpha   90.00
_cell.angle_beta   90.00
_cell.angle_gamma   90.00
#
_symmetry.space_group_name_H-M   'P 1'
#
loop_
_entity.id
_entity.type
_entity.pdbx_description
1 polymer ?
#
loop_
_entity_poly.entity_id
_entity_poly.type
_entity_poly.pdbx_seq_one_letter_code
_entity_poly.pdbx_strand_id
1 'polypeptide(L)'
;MAYRLLFTESYLRIAVRFIKRHPELKRTYAKTLALLEANPHHPSLRLHALAGKLQGLHSVSINLSYRITLELLIRDQTVIPINVGDHDEVY
;
A
#
# COMPACT_ATOMS: atom_id res chain seq x y z
N MET A 1 -5.41 17.25 3.33
CA MET A 1 -3.96 17.49 3.27
C MET A 1 -3.23 16.29 2.72
N ALA A 2 -2.21 16.54 1.93
CA ALA A 2 -1.47 15.47 1.30
C ALA A 2 -0.56 14.74 2.31
N TYR A 3 -0.39 13.43 2.08
CA TYR A 3 0.57 12.62 2.81
C TYR A 3 1.81 12.43 1.95
N ARG A 4 2.95 12.22 2.59
CA ARG A 4 4.19 11.90 1.89
C ARG A 4 4.34 10.39 1.80
N LEU A 5 4.64 9.89 0.59
CA LEU A 5 4.98 8.48 0.41
C LEU A 5 6.48 8.32 0.56
N LEU A 6 6.90 7.46 1.45
CA LEU A 6 8.31 7.17 1.67
C LEU A 6 8.59 5.72 1.25
N PHE A 7 9.37 5.56 0.18
CA PHE A 7 9.67 4.24 -0.38
C PHE A 7 11.03 3.76 0.09
N THR A 8 11.06 2.56 0.68
CA THR A 8 12.33 1.90 1.03
C THR A 8 12.83 1.10 -0.18
N GLU A 9 14.13 0.82 -0.20
CA GLU A 9 14.70 -0.03 -1.25
C GLU A 9 14.06 -1.42 -1.25
N SER A 10 13.83 -1.98 -0.08
CA SER A 10 13.14 -3.26 0.08
C SER A 10 11.79 -3.27 -0.62
N TYR A 11 10.98 -2.25 -0.35
CA TYR A 11 9.66 -2.18 -0.94
C TYR A 11 9.75 -2.00 -2.46
N LEU A 12 10.65 -1.16 -2.94
CA LEU A 12 10.78 -0.91 -4.39
C LEU A 12 11.12 -2.20 -5.13
N ARG A 13 11.96 -3.05 -4.56
CA ARG A 13 12.27 -4.35 -5.17
C ARG A 13 11.04 -5.24 -5.27
N ILE A 14 10.22 -5.25 -4.22
CA ILE A 14 8.98 -6.02 -4.20
C ILE A 14 8.00 -5.47 -5.24
N ALA A 15 7.85 -4.15 -5.29
CA ALA A 15 6.93 -3.49 -6.20
C ALA A 15 7.29 -3.73 -7.67
N VAL A 16 8.58 -3.66 -8.00
CA VAL A 16 9.04 -3.93 -9.37
C VAL A 16 8.67 -5.36 -9.77
N ARG A 17 8.92 -6.34 -8.91
CA ARG A 17 8.56 -7.72 -9.18
C ARG A 17 7.05 -7.89 -9.33
N PHE A 18 6.29 -7.23 -8.46
CA PHE A 18 4.83 -7.29 -8.53
C PHE A 18 4.31 -6.79 -9.88
N ILE A 19 4.79 -5.62 -10.31
CA ILE A 19 4.34 -5.03 -11.59
C ILE A 19 4.80 -5.87 -12.78
N LYS A 20 5.99 -6.48 -12.71
CA LYS A 20 6.45 -7.37 -13.78
C LYS A 20 5.54 -8.59 -13.92
N ARG A 21 5.03 -9.12 -12.80
CA ARG A 21 4.10 -10.26 -12.82
C ARG A 21 2.68 -9.84 -13.19
N HIS A 22 2.32 -8.60 -12.92
CA HIS A 22 0.97 -8.08 -13.12
C HIS A 22 1.00 -6.76 -13.90
N PRO A 23 1.49 -6.76 -15.14
CA PRO A 23 1.58 -5.51 -15.91
C PRO A 23 0.22 -4.86 -16.15
N GLU A 24 -0.86 -5.65 -16.15
CA GLU A 24 -2.22 -5.14 -16.29
C GLU A 24 -2.63 -4.26 -15.10
N LEU A 25 -1.94 -4.38 -13.96
CA LEU A 25 -2.26 -3.62 -12.75
C LEU A 25 -1.45 -2.33 -12.61
N LYS A 26 -0.55 -2.05 -13.54
CA LYS A 26 0.33 -0.89 -13.43
C LYS A 26 -0.43 0.41 -13.22
N ARG A 27 -1.47 0.63 -14.01
CA ARG A 27 -2.28 1.85 -13.92
C ARG A 27 -3.05 1.91 -12.59
N THR A 28 -3.67 0.80 -12.21
CA THR A 28 -4.43 0.72 -10.95
C THR A 28 -3.52 0.92 -9.75
N TYR A 29 -2.33 0.33 -9.79
CA TYR A 29 -1.32 0.50 -8.74
C TYR A 29 -0.91 1.97 -8.61
N ALA A 30 -0.60 2.63 -9.71
CA ALA A 30 -0.23 4.04 -9.71
C ALA A 30 -1.36 4.91 -9.16
N LYS A 31 -2.60 4.60 -9.52
CA LYS A 31 -3.76 5.32 -8.99
C LYS A 31 -3.89 5.14 -7.48
N THR A 32 -3.64 3.92 -6.99
CA THR A 32 -3.68 3.63 -5.55
C THR A 32 -2.66 4.48 -4.80
N LEU A 33 -1.44 4.57 -5.32
CA LEU A 33 -0.41 5.42 -4.70
C LEU A 33 -0.82 6.88 -4.70
N ALA A 34 -1.40 7.37 -5.79
CA ALA A 34 -1.88 8.75 -5.87
C ALA A 34 -2.97 9.03 -4.84
N LEU A 35 -3.89 8.08 -4.65
CA LEU A 35 -4.93 8.21 -3.62
C LEU A 35 -4.35 8.21 -2.22
N LEU A 36 -3.37 7.33 -1.95
CA LEU A 36 -2.68 7.31 -0.66
C LEU A 36 -2.04 8.66 -0.35
N GLU A 37 -1.40 9.25 -1.33
CA GLU A 37 -0.76 10.55 -1.18
C GLU A 37 -1.78 11.65 -0.91
N ALA A 38 -2.90 11.62 -1.62
CA ALA A 38 -3.95 12.63 -1.47
C ALA A 38 -4.71 12.45 -0.15
N ASN A 39 -5.11 11.22 0.18
CA ASN A 39 -5.87 10.93 1.37
C ASN A 39 -5.92 9.42 1.64
N PRO A 40 -5.13 8.91 2.60
CA PRO A 40 -5.13 7.48 2.92
C PRO A 40 -6.50 6.96 3.37
N HIS A 41 -7.38 7.85 3.80
CA HIS A 41 -8.72 7.48 4.27
C HIS A 41 -9.77 7.50 3.15
N HIS A 42 -9.34 7.67 1.90
CA HIS A 42 -10.28 7.63 0.78
C HIS A 42 -11.03 6.29 0.78
N PRO A 43 -12.37 6.31 0.66
CA PRO A 43 -13.16 5.08 0.81
C PRO A 43 -12.75 3.93 -0.11
N SER A 44 -12.32 4.23 -1.34
CA SER A 44 -11.94 3.17 -2.29
C SER A 44 -10.69 2.42 -1.89
N LEU A 45 -9.88 2.98 -0.99
CA LEU A 45 -8.66 2.32 -0.50
C LEU A 45 -8.96 1.25 0.54
N ARG A 46 -10.10 1.32 1.22
CA ARG A 46 -10.48 0.39 2.28
C ARG A 46 -9.38 0.21 3.33
N LEU A 47 -8.83 1.34 3.78
CA LEU A 47 -7.79 1.34 4.80
C LEU A 47 -8.28 0.65 6.06
N HIS A 48 -7.50 -0.29 6.58
CA HIS A 48 -7.81 -0.91 7.86
C HIS A 48 -6.54 -1.36 8.57
N ALA A 49 -6.63 -1.35 9.90
CA ALA A 49 -5.53 -1.80 10.75
C ALA A 49 -5.44 -3.32 10.74
N LEU A 50 -4.21 -3.82 10.80
CA LEU A 50 -3.94 -5.25 10.83
C LEU A 50 -3.73 -5.72 12.27
N ALA A 51 -3.88 -7.02 12.49
CA ALA A 51 -3.76 -7.62 13.81
C ALA A 51 -2.73 -8.76 13.80
N GLY A 52 -2.51 -9.35 14.97
CA GLY A 52 -1.58 -10.48 15.10
C GLY A 52 -0.15 -10.08 14.83
N LYS A 53 0.52 -10.85 13.97
CA LYS A 53 1.93 -10.59 13.64
C LYS A 53 2.16 -9.26 12.94
N LEU A 54 1.12 -8.71 12.32
CA LEU A 54 1.20 -7.45 11.58
C LEU A 54 0.60 -6.28 12.34
N GLN A 55 0.38 -6.45 13.65
CA GLN A 55 -0.16 -5.38 14.48
C GLN A 55 0.73 -4.13 14.36
N GLY A 56 0.08 -2.97 14.19
CA GLY A 56 0.78 -1.71 13.98
C GLY A 56 0.87 -1.30 12.52
N LEU A 57 0.56 -2.22 11.60
CA LEU A 57 0.52 -1.92 10.18
C LEU A 57 -0.92 -1.77 9.71
N HIS A 58 -1.08 -1.18 8.52
CA HIS A 58 -2.36 -1.01 7.86
C HIS A 58 -2.31 -1.64 6.47
N SER A 59 -3.47 -1.83 5.88
CA SER A 59 -3.60 -2.37 4.53
C SER A 59 -4.54 -1.51 3.73
N VAL A 60 -4.22 -1.31 2.46
CA VAL A 60 -5.13 -0.67 1.49
C VAL A 60 -5.31 -1.60 0.29
N SER A 61 -6.47 -1.49 -0.36
CA SER A 61 -6.79 -2.30 -1.54
C SER A 61 -6.29 -1.63 -2.82
N ILE A 62 -5.63 -2.41 -3.68
CA ILE A 62 -5.39 -2.03 -5.07
C ILE A 62 -6.65 -2.39 -5.86
N ASN A 63 -7.10 -3.64 -5.68
CA ASN A 63 -8.37 -4.14 -6.18
C ASN A 63 -8.86 -5.24 -5.23
N LEU A 64 -9.79 -6.07 -5.66
CA LEU A 64 -10.34 -7.12 -4.79
C LEU A 64 -9.31 -8.18 -4.40
N SER A 65 -8.28 -8.38 -5.22
CA SER A 65 -7.31 -9.46 -5.04
C SER A 65 -5.97 -9.00 -4.44
N TYR A 66 -5.59 -7.75 -4.63
CA TYR A 66 -4.24 -7.28 -4.28
C TYR A 66 -4.29 -6.10 -3.33
N ARG A 67 -3.31 -6.07 -2.41
CA ARG A 67 -3.25 -5.08 -1.34
C ARG A 67 -1.83 -4.57 -1.13
N ILE A 68 -1.74 -3.37 -0.56
CA ILE A 68 -0.47 -2.81 -0.08
C ILE A 68 -0.53 -2.79 1.44
N THR A 69 0.46 -3.41 2.08
CA THR A 69 0.65 -3.31 3.52
C THR A 69 1.59 -2.15 3.78
N LEU A 70 1.26 -1.31 4.75
CA LEU A 70 2.00 -0.07 4.96
C LEU A 70 2.01 0.34 6.43
N GLU A 71 2.96 1.21 6.76
CA GLU A 71 2.98 1.91 8.04
C GLU A 71 2.39 3.31 7.83
N LEU A 72 1.42 3.67 8.67
CA LEU A 72 0.74 4.95 8.58
C LEU A 72 1.16 5.82 9.76
N LEU A 73 1.89 6.89 9.48
CA LEU A 73 2.35 7.84 10.50
C LEU A 73 1.48 9.09 10.40
N ILE A 74 0.44 9.13 11.22
CA ILE A 74 -0.56 10.20 11.14
C ILE A 74 0.02 11.56 11.48
N ARG A 75 0.82 11.64 12.55
CA ARG A 75 1.42 12.90 12.97
C ARG A 75 2.36 13.48 11.91
N ASP A 76 3.14 12.62 11.27
CA ASP A 76 4.11 13.03 10.28
C ASP A 76 3.51 13.09 8.88
N GLN A 77 2.24 12.71 8.74
CA GLN A 77 1.53 12.64 7.46
C GLN A 77 2.37 11.88 6.43
N THR A 78 2.85 10.72 6.84
CA THR A 78 3.74 9.88 6.03
C THR A 78 3.17 8.47 5.91
N VAL A 79 3.24 7.91 4.72
CA VAL A 79 2.89 6.52 4.45
C VAL A 79 4.14 5.80 3.98
N ILE A 80 4.47 4.69 4.63
CA ILE A 80 5.63 3.88 4.28
C ILE A 80 5.13 2.51 3.81
N PRO A 81 5.04 2.27 2.49
CA PRO A 81 4.67 0.95 1.99
C PRO A 81 5.69 -0.10 2.40
N ILE A 82 5.21 -1.27 2.83
CA ILE A 82 6.05 -2.36 3.33
C ILE A 82 6.03 -3.54 2.37
N ASN A 83 4.85 -3.89 1.86
CA ASN A 83 4.70 -5.06 0.98
C ASN A 83 3.53 -4.83 0.03
N VAL A 84 3.55 -5.54 -1.10
CA VAL A 84 2.44 -5.52 -2.06
C VAL A 84 2.30 -6.91 -2.65
N GLY A 85 1.06 -7.37 -2.78
CA GLY A 85 0.77 -8.69 -3.30
C GLY A 85 -0.66 -9.09 -3.01
N ASP A 86 -0.97 -10.38 -3.18
CA ASP A 86 -2.28 -10.89 -2.80
C ASP A 86 -2.35 -11.10 -1.29
N HIS A 87 -3.51 -11.53 -0.79
CA HIS A 87 -3.72 -11.70 0.65
C HIS A 87 -2.67 -12.61 1.28
N ASP A 88 -2.34 -13.72 0.62
CA ASP A 88 -1.38 -14.68 1.18
C ASP A 88 0.04 -14.15 1.17
N GLU A 89 0.38 -13.31 0.18
CA GLU A 89 1.73 -12.75 0.06
C GLU A 89 1.99 -11.65 1.09
N VAL A 90 0.96 -10.90 1.48
CA VAL A 90 1.15 -9.74 2.38
C VAL A 90 0.71 -10.01 3.82
N TYR A 91 0.00 -11.07 4.05
CA TYR A 91 -0.47 -11.47 5.37
C TYR A 91 0.08 -12.84 5.75
#